data_cb4c93ddb69855ea00e6bb79875dc886
#
_entry.id   cb4c93ddb69855ea00e6bb79875dc886
#
_cell.length_a   1.000
_cell.length_b   1.000
_cell.length_c   1.000
_cell.angle_alpha   90.00
_cell.angle_beta   90.00
_cell.angle_gamma   90.00
#
_symmetry.space_group_name_H-M   'P 1'
#
loop_
_entity.id
_entity.type
_entity.pdbx_description
1 polymer ?
#
loop_
_entity_poly.entity_id
_entity_poly.type
_entity_poly.pdbx_seq_one_letter_code
_entity_poly.pdbx_strand_id
1 'polypeptide(L)'
;ISGHWDHYKEGMFVLGDEEKDKEVFALRPMTCPFQYYVYKASQKSYRDLPCRYGETSTLFRNEDSGEMHGLTRVRQFTISEGHLIVRPDQMVKEFKDCIALAQYCLQILGVEEDVTYHLSKWDPENREKYIGEPEVWNETEEDIRQILTELNIPFTEDVGEAAFYGPKVDINAKNVYGKEDTMITIQWDALLAEQFDMYYIDENGEKVRPYIIHRTSIGCYERTLAWLIEKYAGAFPTWLSPEQVRVLPISEKYLDYANSVEEKLKANGIRCSVDSRSEKIGYKIREARLQKIPYMLVVGQKEQEEGVVSVRSRFKGDEGAQSLDAFIDDICKEIRTKEIRKVEVTPESK
;
A
#
# COMPACT_ATOMS: atom_id res chain seq x y z
N ILE A 1 -1.94 -4.74 29.06
CA ILE A 1 -2.38 -3.32 28.96
C ILE A 1 -3.24 -3.13 27.72
N SER A 2 -2.77 -3.56 26.54
CA SER A 2 -3.48 -3.34 25.26
C SER A 2 -4.71 -4.21 25.03
N GLY A 3 -4.97 -5.21 25.85
CA GLY A 3 -6.03 -6.22 25.64
C GLY A 3 -5.74 -7.23 24.53
N HIS A 4 -4.65 -7.06 23.74
CA HIS A 4 -4.36 -7.98 22.64
C HIS A 4 -4.07 -9.41 23.10
N TRP A 5 -3.45 -9.60 24.28
CA TRP A 5 -3.20 -10.92 24.82
C TRP A 5 -4.51 -11.65 25.14
N ASP A 6 -5.48 -10.94 25.69
CA ASP A 6 -6.76 -11.52 26.12
C ASP A 6 -7.72 -11.77 24.95
N HIS A 7 -7.69 -10.89 23.92
CA HIS A 7 -8.64 -10.92 22.80
C HIS A 7 -8.06 -11.47 21.48
N TYR A 8 -6.73 -11.64 21.40
CA TYR A 8 -6.07 -11.99 20.11
C TYR A 8 -4.97 -13.05 20.25
N LYS A 9 -4.86 -13.73 21.41
CA LYS A 9 -3.77 -14.68 21.70
C LYS A 9 -3.67 -15.81 20.69
N GLU A 10 -4.79 -16.36 20.23
CA GLU A 10 -4.81 -17.46 19.26
C GLU A 10 -4.19 -17.05 17.91
N GLY A 11 -4.32 -15.78 17.55
CA GLY A 11 -3.71 -15.20 16.35
C GLY A 11 -2.24 -14.82 16.51
N MET A 12 -1.58 -15.11 17.65
CA MET A 12 -0.18 -14.77 17.88
C MET A 12 0.74 -15.97 17.80
N PHE A 13 1.96 -15.78 17.32
CA PHE A 13 3.06 -16.71 17.55
C PHE A 13 3.61 -16.48 18.96
N VAL A 14 3.32 -17.39 19.87
CA VAL A 14 3.82 -17.38 21.25
C VAL A 14 5.12 -18.18 21.34
N LEU A 15 6.13 -17.61 21.98
CA LEU A 15 7.43 -18.20 22.20
C LEU A 15 7.62 -18.48 23.70
N GLY A 16 7.70 -19.74 24.06
CA GLY A 16 7.77 -20.24 25.42
C GLY A 16 6.48 -20.94 25.86
N ASP A 17 6.53 -21.49 27.06
CA ASP A 17 5.44 -22.23 27.70
C ASP A 17 5.03 -21.48 28.98
N GLU A 18 3.80 -20.96 29.03
CA GLU A 18 3.30 -20.16 30.16
C GLU A 18 3.32 -20.92 31.49
N GLU A 19 3.24 -22.26 31.45
CA GLU A 19 3.25 -23.08 32.67
C GLU A 19 4.66 -23.40 33.18
N LYS A 20 5.67 -23.32 32.29
CA LYS A 20 7.05 -23.76 32.57
C LYS A 20 8.08 -22.65 32.59
N ASP A 21 7.85 -21.60 31.78
CA ASP A 21 8.82 -20.55 31.57
C ASP A 21 8.54 -19.33 32.46
N LYS A 22 9.60 -18.67 32.92
CA LYS A 22 9.46 -17.43 33.70
C LYS A 22 8.96 -16.25 32.88
N GLU A 23 9.26 -16.26 31.57
CA GLU A 23 8.89 -15.22 30.63
C GLU A 23 8.45 -15.88 29.34
N VAL A 24 7.36 -15.38 28.79
CA VAL A 24 6.81 -15.80 27.52
C VAL A 24 6.76 -14.58 26.60
N PHE A 25 7.14 -14.76 25.35
CA PHE A 25 7.16 -13.70 24.36
C PHE A 25 6.14 -14.00 23.25
N ALA A 26 5.72 -12.98 22.54
CA ALA A 26 4.96 -13.13 21.31
C ALA A 26 5.58 -12.29 20.20
N LEU A 27 5.54 -12.81 18.96
CA LEU A 27 5.84 -12.01 17.81
C LEU A 27 4.71 -10.99 17.61
N ARG A 28 5.05 -9.74 17.32
CA ARG A 28 4.08 -8.64 17.24
C ARG A 28 3.07 -8.85 16.12
N PRO A 29 1.77 -8.89 16.39
CA PRO A 29 0.73 -8.97 15.37
C PRO A 29 0.29 -7.59 14.84
N MET A 30 0.67 -6.50 15.52
CA MET A 30 0.26 -5.10 15.31
C MET A 30 1.38 -4.14 15.72
N THR A 31 1.30 -2.88 15.25
CA THR A 31 2.28 -1.82 15.54
C THR A 31 1.82 -0.87 16.66
N CYS A 32 0.51 -0.70 16.85
CA CYS A 32 -0.08 0.35 17.67
C CYS A 32 0.49 0.48 19.09
N PRO A 33 0.68 -0.57 19.91
CA PRO A 33 1.14 -0.43 21.28
C PRO A 33 2.52 0.24 21.39
N PHE A 34 3.41 -0.01 20.42
CA PHE A 34 4.76 0.54 20.42
C PHE A 34 4.75 2.05 20.15
N GLN A 35 3.88 2.52 19.24
CA GLN A 35 3.75 3.94 18.94
C GLN A 35 3.12 4.72 20.09
N TYR A 36 2.29 4.10 20.91
CA TYR A 36 1.76 4.72 22.13
C TYR A 36 2.85 4.98 23.17
N TYR A 37 3.81 4.06 23.32
CA TYR A 37 4.97 4.30 24.16
C TYR A 37 5.86 5.42 23.62
N VAL A 38 6.02 5.54 22.31
CA VAL A 38 6.72 6.68 21.69
C VAL A 38 6.01 8.00 22.00
N TYR A 39 4.68 8.03 21.90
CA TYR A 39 3.91 9.21 22.28
C TYR A 39 4.14 9.60 23.75
N LYS A 40 4.10 8.61 24.65
CA LYS A 40 4.27 8.79 26.10
C LYS A 40 5.71 9.12 26.53
N ALA A 41 6.69 8.96 25.67
CA ALA A 41 8.11 9.24 26.00
C ALA A 41 8.37 10.72 26.35
N SER A 42 7.46 11.63 25.97
CA SER A 42 7.50 13.03 26.37
C SER A 42 6.10 13.56 26.62
N GLN A 43 5.98 14.49 27.57
CA GLN A 43 4.70 15.19 27.81
C GLN A 43 4.30 15.99 26.57
N LYS A 44 3.02 15.95 26.24
CA LYS A 44 2.43 16.68 25.11
C LYS A 44 1.46 17.74 25.61
N SER A 45 1.40 18.86 24.90
CA SER A 45 0.38 19.89 25.04
C SER A 45 -0.60 19.84 23.86
N TYR A 46 -1.70 20.53 23.97
CA TYR A 46 -2.70 20.66 22.90
C TYR A 46 -2.08 21.24 21.58
N ARG A 47 -0.97 21.96 21.66
CA ARG A 47 -0.24 22.54 20.51
C ARG A 47 0.58 21.51 19.75
N ASP A 48 0.91 20.39 20.40
CA ASP A 48 1.71 19.32 19.81
C ASP A 48 0.83 18.33 19.01
N LEU A 49 -0.50 18.42 19.16
CA LEU A 49 -1.45 17.57 18.44
C LEU A 49 -1.97 18.28 17.17
N PRO A 50 -2.20 17.55 16.07
CA PRO A 50 -2.10 16.11 15.95
C PRO A 50 -0.66 15.59 15.84
N CYS A 51 -0.35 14.49 16.56
CA CYS A 51 0.88 13.73 16.36
C CYS A 51 0.60 12.62 15.34
N ARG A 52 1.35 12.59 14.23
CA ARG A 52 1.18 11.60 13.17
C ARG A 52 2.40 10.70 13.09
N TYR A 53 2.25 9.46 13.49
CA TYR A 53 3.29 8.44 13.42
C TYR A 53 3.06 7.53 12.22
N GLY A 54 4.11 7.24 11.44
CA GLY A 54 4.07 6.28 10.34
C GLY A 54 5.15 5.23 10.52
N GLU A 55 4.82 3.99 10.22
CA GLU A 55 5.74 2.86 10.31
C GLU A 55 5.50 1.88 9.16
N THR A 56 6.59 1.47 8.51
CA THR A 56 6.60 0.27 7.68
C THR A 56 7.14 -0.86 8.55
N SER A 57 6.29 -1.79 8.91
CA SER A 57 6.63 -2.78 9.92
C SER A 57 6.31 -4.20 9.48
N THR A 58 7.19 -5.12 9.87
CA THR A 58 6.95 -6.57 9.72
C THR A 58 6.13 -7.05 10.90
N LEU A 59 5.00 -7.70 10.59
CA LEU A 59 4.07 -8.28 11.54
C LEU A 59 3.92 -9.78 11.33
N PHE A 60 3.46 -10.46 12.38
CA PHE A 60 3.32 -11.91 12.40
C PHE A 60 1.95 -12.28 12.93
N ARG A 61 1.22 -13.11 12.18
CA ARG A 61 -0.07 -13.66 12.60
C ARG A 61 -0.08 -15.15 12.41
N ASN A 62 -0.51 -15.88 13.43
CA ASN A 62 -0.59 -17.33 13.41
C ASN A 62 -1.88 -17.76 12.68
N GLU A 63 -1.94 -17.45 11.39
CA GLU A 63 -3.05 -17.85 10.52
C GLU A 63 -3.12 -19.36 10.40
N ASP A 64 -4.32 -19.92 10.41
CA ASP A 64 -4.52 -21.34 10.16
C ASP A 64 -4.10 -21.75 8.75
N SER A 65 -3.66 -22.99 8.58
CA SER A 65 -3.18 -23.47 7.28
C SER A 65 -4.24 -23.40 6.17
N GLY A 66 -5.52 -23.55 6.54
CA GLY A 66 -6.66 -23.42 5.61
C GLY A 66 -7.00 -21.99 5.21
N GLU A 67 -6.52 -21.00 5.95
CA GLU A 67 -6.75 -19.58 5.67
C GLU A 67 -5.65 -18.95 4.81
N MET A 68 -4.45 -19.55 4.80
CA MET A 68 -3.34 -19.04 4.00
C MET A 68 -3.66 -19.11 2.50
N HIS A 69 -3.42 -18.00 1.79
CA HIS A 69 -3.76 -17.90 0.38
C HIS A 69 -2.74 -17.06 -0.40
N GLY A 70 -1.75 -17.71 -1.02
CA GLY A 70 -0.70 -17.07 -1.80
C GLY A 70 -0.03 -15.91 -1.06
N LEU A 71 0.05 -14.74 -1.67
CA LEU A 71 0.50 -13.50 -1.03
C LEU A 71 -0.64 -12.72 -0.34
N THR A 72 -1.89 -13.09 -0.58
CA THR A 72 -3.07 -12.37 -0.05
C THR A 72 -3.21 -12.57 1.46
N ARG A 73 -2.89 -13.78 1.97
CA ARG A 73 -2.95 -14.09 3.39
C ARG A 73 -1.76 -14.96 3.80
N VAL A 74 -0.83 -14.36 4.52
CA VAL A 74 0.46 -14.93 4.92
C VAL A 74 0.68 -14.74 6.41
N ARG A 75 1.56 -15.57 7.00
CA ARG A 75 1.88 -15.53 8.44
C ARG A 75 2.87 -14.43 8.83
N GLN A 76 3.71 -13.99 7.88
CA GLN A 76 4.59 -12.84 8.02
C GLN A 76 4.29 -11.87 6.89
N PHE A 77 4.05 -10.61 7.20
CA PHE A 77 3.74 -9.59 6.21
C PHE A 77 4.28 -8.24 6.62
N THR A 78 4.43 -7.36 5.63
CA THR A 78 4.82 -5.97 5.83
C THR A 78 3.62 -5.07 5.63
N ILE A 79 3.38 -4.17 6.59
CA ILE A 79 2.27 -3.22 6.52
C ILE A 79 2.78 -1.79 6.54
N SER A 80 2.15 -0.93 5.74
CA SER A 80 2.32 0.52 5.83
C SER A 80 1.21 1.08 6.72
N GLU A 81 1.53 1.29 7.98
CA GLU A 81 0.57 1.69 9.00
C GLU A 81 0.96 3.02 9.64
N GLY A 82 -0.02 3.74 10.15
CA GLY A 82 0.19 4.95 10.89
C GLY A 82 -0.90 5.16 11.94
N HIS A 83 -0.50 5.82 13.03
CA HIS A 83 -1.39 6.19 14.11
C HIS A 83 -1.33 7.70 14.31
N LEU A 84 -2.49 8.32 14.27
CA LEU A 84 -2.63 9.74 14.52
C LEU A 84 -3.23 9.91 15.91
N ILE A 85 -2.48 10.59 16.78
CA ILE A 85 -2.97 10.95 18.12
C ILE A 85 -3.48 12.37 18.02
N VAL A 86 -4.78 12.54 18.25
CA VAL A 86 -5.50 13.77 17.92
C VAL A 86 -6.33 14.26 19.10
N ARG A 87 -6.63 15.56 19.15
CA ARG A 87 -7.67 16.06 20.04
C ARG A 87 -9.06 15.69 19.49
N PRO A 88 -10.09 15.57 20.35
CA PRO A 88 -11.46 15.29 19.89
C PRO A 88 -11.94 16.25 18.78
N ASP A 89 -11.64 17.55 18.90
CA ASP A 89 -12.02 18.58 17.91
C ASP A 89 -11.28 18.46 16.55
N GLN A 90 -10.19 17.70 16.50
CA GLN A 90 -9.42 17.45 15.28
C GLN A 90 -9.87 16.17 14.56
N MET A 91 -10.60 15.29 15.23
CA MET A 91 -10.85 13.92 14.80
C MET A 91 -11.50 13.83 13.41
N VAL A 92 -12.59 14.55 13.20
CA VAL A 92 -13.32 14.55 11.91
C VAL A 92 -12.43 14.99 10.75
N LYS A 93 -11.66 16.07 10.97
CA LYS A 93 -10.74 16.57 9.93
C LYS A 93 -9.65 15.56 9.59
N GLU A 94 -8.96 15.03 10.61
CA GLU A 94 -7.86 14.08 10.41
C GLU A 94 -8.35 12.75 9.81
N PHE A 95 -9.57 12.34 10.15
CA PHE A 95 -10.19 11.15 9.56
C PHE A 95 -10.48 11.35 8.05
N LYS A 96 -11.01 12.51 7.67
CA LYS A 96 -11.18 12.89 6.25
C LYS A 96 -9.85 12.93 5.50
N ASP A 97 -8.80 13.48 6.12
CA ASP A 97 -7.46 13.52 5.53
C ASP A 97 -6.89 12.10 5.32
N CYS A 98 -7.18 11.16 6.22
CA CYS A 98 -6.81 9.74 6.04
C CYS A 98 -7.56 9.09 4.87
N ILE A 99 -8.85 9.37 4.69
CA ILE A 99 -9.64 8.92 3.53
C ILE A 99 -9.03 9.49 2.24
N ALA A 100 -8.74 10.79 2.21
CA ALA A 100 -8.12 11.43 1.05
C ALA A 100 -6.75 10.82 0.69
N LEU A 101 -5.94 10.46 1.70
CA LEU A 101 -4.68 9.74 1.48
C LEU A 101 -4.92 8.36 0.86
N ALA A 102 -5.90 7.60 1.36
CA ALA A 102 -6.24 6.30 0.80
C ALA A 102 -6.69 6.43 -0.67
N GLN A 103 -7.58 7.38 -0.97
CA GLN A 103 -8.04 7.66 -2.34
C GLN A 103 -6.87 8.04 -3.26
N TYR A 104 -5.96 8.90 -2.79
CA TYR A 104 -4.75 9.25 -3.54
C TYR A 104 -3.88 8.03 -3.86
N CYS A 105 -3.69 7.13 -2.89
CA CYS A 105 -2.94 5.90 -3.12
C CYS A 105 -3.62 4.99 -4.16
N LEU A 106 -4.94 4.83 -4.06
CA LEU A 106 -5.73 4.04 -5.02
C LEU A 106 -5.67 4.63 -6.44
N GLN A 107 -5.75 5.95 -6.55
CA GLN A 107 -5.63 6.66 -7.83
C GLN A 107 -4.25 6.46 -8.48
N ILE A 108 -3.17 6.60 -7.70
CA ILE A 108 -1.81 6.35 -8.21
C ILE A 108 -1.64 4.92 -8.69
N LEU A 109 -2.23 3.96 -7.97
CA LEU A 109 -2.20 2.55 -8.35
C LEU A 109 -3.13 2.23 -9.53
N GLY A 110 -4.04 3.15 -9.91
CA GLY A 110 -5.01 2.99 -10.99
C GLY A 110 -6.11 1.99 -10.68
N VAL A 111 -6.53 1.93 -9.44
CA VAL A 111 -7.48 0.93 -8.93
C VAL A 111 -8.64 1.56 -8.17
N GLU A 112 -8.82 2.86 -8.27
CA GLU A 112 -9.85 3.61 -7.57
C GLU A 112 -11.29 3.20 -7.92
N GLU A 113 -11.50 2.68 -9.13
CA GLU A 113 -12.81 2.19 -9.60
C GLU A 113 -13.10 0.73 -9.21
N ASP A 114 -12.10 0.02 -8.64
CA ASP A 114 -12.20 -1.42 -8.34
C ASP A 114 -12.49 -1.67 -6.85
N VAL A 115 -12.74 -0.63 -6.08
CA VAL A 115 -12.92 -0.75 -4.63
C VAL A 115 -14.33 -0.38 -4.17
N THR A 116 -14.71 -0.95 -3.04
CA THR A 116 -15.94 -0.65 -2.30
C THR A 116 -15.59 -0.17 -0.91
N TYR A 117 -16.45 0.69 -0.34
CA TYR A 117 -16.27 1.23 1.01
C TYR A 117 -17.31 0.61 1.95
N HIS A 118 -16.87 0.22 3.13
CA HIS A 118 -17.67 -0.44 4.14
C HIS A 118 -17.49 0.28 5.48
N LEU A 119 -18.61 0.69 6.10
CA LEU A 119 -18.63 1.11 7.49
C LEU A 119 -18.83 -0.15 8.34
N SER A 120 -17.74 -0.62 8.93
CA SER A 120 -17.73 -1.77 9.83
C SER A 120 -18.12 -1.33 11.24
N LYS A 121 -19.28 -1.84 11.69
CA LYS A 121 -19.98 -1.46 12.91
C LYS A 121 -19.81 -2.51 13.99
N TRP A 122 -20.03 -2.10 15.25
CA TRP A 122 -20.14 -3.03 16.34
C TRP A 122 -21.45 -3.83 16.28
N ASP A 123 -21.48 -4.96 17.01
CA ASP A 123 -22.67 -5.78 17.15
C ASP A 123 -23.22 -5.64 18.59
N PRO A 124 -24.34 -4.94 18.79
CA PRO A 124 -24.97 -4.79 20.10
C PRO A 124 -25.37 -6.12 20.75
N GLU A 125 -25.61 -7.18 19.94
CA GLU A 125 -25.98 -8.50 20.44
C GLU A 125 -24.77 -9.31 20.93
N ASN A 126 -23.55 -8.93 20.52
CA ASN A 126 -22.29 -9.56 20.92
C ASN A 126 -21.40 -8.60 21.73
N ARG A 127 -21.95 -8.07 22.82
CA ARG A 127 -21.32 -7.04 23.65
C ARG A 127 -19.92 -7.43 24.18
N GLU A 128 -19.72 -8.69 24.47
CA GLU A 128 -18.47 -9.19 25.06
C GLU A 128 -17.23 -9.00 24.16
N LYS A 129 -17.46 -8.87 22.84
CA LYS A 129 -16.39 -8.62 21.86
C LYS A 129 -15.80 -7.20 21.96
N TYR A 130 -16.55 -6.25 22.53
CA TYR A 130 -16.27 -4.81 22.39
C TYR A 130 -16.04 -4.14 23.74
N ILE A 131 -15.09 -3.20 23.81
CA ILE A 131 -14.82 -2.38 24.98
C ILE A 131 -15.59 -1.04 24.91
N GLY A 132 -15.72 -0.34 26.03
CA GLY A 132 -16.37 0.98 26.10
C GLY A 132 -17.91 0.92 26.20
N GLU A 133 -18.57 2.06 26.22
CA GLU A 133 -20.02 2.17 26.38
C GLU A 133 -20.76 2.27 25.04
N PRO A 134 -22.02 1.77 24.93
CA PRO A 134 -22.79 1.78 23.69
C PRO A 134 -22.96 3.16 23.06
N GLU A 135 -23.06 4.19 23.90
CA GLU A 135 -23.23 5.57 23.49
C GLU A 135 -22.04 6.04 22.67
N VAL A 136 -20.81 5.71 23.08
CA VAL A 136 -19.56 6.06 22.35
C VAL A 136 -19.53 5.37 20.99
N TRP A 137 -19.95 4.10 20.91
CA TRP A 137 -20.03 3.36 19.65
C TRP A 137 -21.03 4.00 18.68
N ASN A 138 -22.23 4.30 19.15
CA ASN A 138 -23.28 4.88 18.31
C ASN A 138 -22.89 6.29 17.81
N GLU A 139 -22.25 7.10 18.64
CA GLU A 139 -21.77 8.44 18.28
C GLU A 139 -20.67 8.36 17.24
N THR A 140 -19.66 7.52 17.47
CA THR A 140 -18.53 7.39 16.53
C THR A 140 -18.93 6.78 15.19
N GLU A 141 -19.86 5.84 15.17
CA GLU A 141 -20.42 5.30 13.91
C GLU A 141 -21.19 6.34 13.13
N GLU A 142 -21.98 7.20 13.82
CA GLU A 142 -22.71 8.29 13.18
C GLU A 142 -21.76 9.33 12.60
N ASP A 143 -20.70 9.68 13.31
CA ASP A 143 -19.66 10.59 12.81
C ASP A 143 -19.02 10.06 11.54
N ILE A 144 -18.65 8.78 11.49
CA ILE A 144 -18.09 8.18 10.28
C ILE A 144 -19.10 8.17 9.13
N ARG A 145 -20.38 7.82 9.42
CA ARG A 145 -21.45 7.84 8.41
C ARG A 145 -21.62 9.24 7.82
N GLN A 146 -21.61 10.26 8.65
CA GLN A 146 -21.70 11.65 8.22
C GLN A 146 -20.50 12.02 7.35
N ILE A 147 -19.27 11.66 7.75
CA ILE A 147 -18.05 11.91 6.97
C ILE A 147 -18.16 11.30 5.56
N LEU A 148 -18.53 10.02 5.46
CA LEU A 148 -18.64 9.34 4.16
C LEU A 148 -19.73 9.97 3.28
N THR A 149 -20.84 10.38 3.88
CA THR A 149 -21.94 11.07 3.20
C THR A 149 -21.50 12.45 2.68
N GLU A 150 -20.83 13.25 3.49
CA GLU A 150 -20.31 14.57 3.11
C GLU A 150 -19.27 14.50 1.99
N LEU A 151 -18.47 13.43 1.98
CA LEU A 151 -17.49 13.16 0.93
C LEU A 151 -18.11 12.55 -0.34
N ASN A 152 -19.43 12.32 -0.35
CA ASN A 152 -20.16 11.64 -1.43
C ASN A 152 -19.58 10.27 -1.79
N ILE A 153 -19.08 9.51 -0.81
CA ILE A 153 -18.56 8.16 -0.99
C ILE A 153 -19.71 7.18 -0.79
N PRO A 154 -20.06 6.37 -1.81
CA PRO A 154 -21.02 5.28 -1.63
C PRO A 154 -20.42 4.20 -0.72
N PHE A 155 -21.17 3.74 0.28
CA PHE A 155 -20.71 2.73 1.24
C PHE A 155 -21.85 1.80 1.65
N THR A 156 -21.48 0.64 2.19
CA THR A 156 -22.37 -0.30 2.89
C THR A 156 -22.06 -0.29 4.39
N GLU A 157 -22.96 -0.81 5.19
CA GLU A 157 -22.77 -0.94 6.63
C GLU A 157 -22.78 -2.42 7.03
N ASP A 158 -21.70 -2.87 7.69
CA ASP A 158 -21.47 -4.26 8.06
C ASP A 158 -21.43 -4.40 9.58
N VAL A 159 -22.47 -4.96 10.17
CA VAL A 159 -22.59 -5.17 11.61
C VAL A 159 -21.72 -6.35 12.06
N GLY A 160 -21.01 -6.18 13.17
CA GLY A 160 -20.14 -7.21 13.74
C GLY A 160 -18.69 -7.18 13.24
N GLU A 161 -18.39 -6.36 12.25
CA GLU A 161 -17.07 -6.30 11.61
C GLU A 161 -16.12 -5.25 12.22
N ALA A 162 -16.59 -4.44 13.17
CA ALA A 162 -15.75 -3.47 13.87
C ALA A 162 -14.62 -4.14 14.66
N ALA A 163 -13.53 -3.41 14.87
CA ALA A 163 -12.50 -3.80 15.84
C ALA A 163 -13.07 -3.73 17.27
N PHE A 164 -12.47 -4.44 18.21
CA PHE A 164 -12.99 -4.46 19.59
C PHE A 164 -12.92 -3.10 20.31
N TYR A 165 -12.15 -2.15 19.76
CA TYR A 165 -11.90 -0.81 20.31
C TYR A 165 -12.50 0.35 19.50
N GLY A 166 -13.14 0.08 18.37
CA GLY A 166 -13.74 1.15 17.56
C GLY A 166 -14.23 0.73 16.18
N PRO A 167 -15.16 1.52 15.61
CA PRO A 167 -15.64 1.32 14.26
C PRO A 167 -14.56 1.70 13.23
N LYS A 168 -14.75 1.24 12.00
CA LYS A 168 -13.77 1.44 10.94
C LYS A 168 -14.41 1.60 9.56
N VAL A 169 -13.68 2.27 8.68
CA VAL A 169 -13.92 2.23 7.24
C VAL A 169 -12.96 1.22 6.63
N ASP A 170 -13.50 0.16 6.07
CA ASP A 170 -12.77 -0.80 5.26
C ASP A 170 -12.94 -0.47 3.78
N ILE A 171 -11.83 -0.43 3.06
CA ILE A 171 -11.80 -0.28 1.62
C ILE A 171 -11.42 -1.63 1.03
N ASN A 172 -12.40 -2.29 0.43
CA ASN A 172 -12.28 -3.64 -0.10
C ASN A 172 -12.06 -3.60 -1.61
N ALA A 173 -11.24 -4.55 -2.10
CA ALA A 173 -11.03 -4.76 -3.52
C ALA A 173 -11.52 -6.14 -3.95
N LYS A 174 -12.14 -6.22 -5.13
CA LYS A 174 -12.53 -7.48 -5.74
C LYS A 174 -11.34 -8.12 -6.43
N ASN A 175 -11.06 -9.36 -6.08
CA ASN A 175 -10.08 -10.17 -6.80
C ASN A 175 -10.69 -10.73 -8.11
N VAL A 176 -9.87 -11.42 -8.91
CA VAL A 176 -10.29 -11.99 -10.22
C VAL A 176 -11.43 -13.02 -10.10
N TYR A 177 -11.70 -13.56 -8.92
CA TYR A 177 -12.80 -14.50 -8.65
C TYR A 177 -14.07 -13.79 -8.14
N GLY A 178 -14.04 -12.45 -8.01
CA GLY A 178 -15.16 -11.65 -7.51
C GLY A 178 -15.29 -11.63 -5.98
N LYS A 179 -14.34 -12.24 -5.24
CA LYS A 179 -14.28 -12.15 -3.78
C LYS A 179 -13.66 -10.81 -3.37
N GLU A 180 -14.23 -10.19 -2.35
CA GLU A 180 -13.69 -8.97 -1.76
C GLU A 180 -12.66 -9.29 -0.68
N ASP A 181 -11.53 -8.59 -0.73
CA ASP A 181 -10.49 -8.60 0.29
C ASP A 181 -10.23 -7.18 0.78
N THR A 182 -10.16 -6.98 2.09
CA THR A 182 -9.86 -5.66 2.67
C THR A 182 -8.42 -5.27 2.38
N MET A 183 -8.26 -4.12 1.71
CA MET A 183 -6.97 -3.57 1.31
C MET A 183 -6.50 -2.48 2.25
N ILE A 184 -7.36 -1.52 2.56
CA ILE A 184 -7.06 -0.36 3.39
C ILE A 184 -8.10 -0.29 4.50
N THR A 185 -7.66 0.05 5.70
CA THR A 185 -8.53 0.25 6.85
C THR A 185 -8.19 1.57 7.53
N ILE A 186 -9.22 2.32 7.93
CA ILE A 186 -9.12 3.53 8.73
C ILE A 186 -10.06 3.36 9.93
N GLN A 187 -9.52 3.36 11.15
CA GLN A 187 -10.27 3.04 12.36
C GLN A 187 -10.33 4.26 13.29
N TRP A 188 -11.49 4.47 13.87
CA TRP A 188 -11.73 5.48 14.89
C TRP A 188 -11.64 4.84 16.27
N ASP A 189 -10.71 5.29 17.08
CA ASP A 189 -10.45 4.76 18.41
C ASP A 189 -10.54 5.89 19.46
N ALA A 190 -11.58 5.84 20.24
CA ALA A 190 -11.80 6.75 21.37
C ALA A 190 -11.48 6.09 22.73
N LEU A 191 -10.96 4.85 22.75
CA LEU A 191 -10.93 3.99 23.94
C LEU A 191 -9.52 3.58 24.38
N LEU A 192 -8.62 3.20 23.46
CA LEU A 192 -7.29 2.69 23.83
C LEU A 192 -6.38 3.72 24.49
N ALA A 193 -6.60 5.00 24.24
CA ALA A 193 -5.85 6.07 24.92
C ALA A 193 -6.00 6.02 26.45
N GLU A 194 -7.16 5.60 26.95
CA GLU A 194 -7.40 5.41 28.38
C GLU A 194 -6.61 4.20 28.91
N GLN A 195 -6.68 3.06 28.24
CA GLN A 195 -5.98 1.83 28.66
C GLN A 195 -4.46 2.03 28.74
N PHE A 196 -3.91 2.85 27.85
CA PHE A 196 -2.47 3.19 27.84
C PHE A 196 -2.13 4.39 28.72
N ASP A 197 -3.10 4.99 29.44
CA ASP A 197 -2.90 6.22 30.19
C ASP A 197 -2.22 7.32 29.36
N MET A 198 -2.70 7.53 28.14
CA MET A 198 -2.26 8.60 27.24
C MET A 198 -3.05 9.88 27.55
N TYR A 199 -2.37 11.01 27.57
CA TYR A 199 -3.00 12.31 27.76
C TYR A 199 -2.15 13.42 27.11
N TYR A 200 -2.77 14.54 26.88
CA TYR A 200 -2.11 15.81 26.60
C TYR A 200 -2.57 16.87 27.62
N ILE A 201 -1.81 17.96 27.71
CA ILE A 201 -2.21 19.11 28.54
C ILE A 201 -2.97 20.10 27.66
N ASP A 202 -4.18 20.45 28.04
CA ASP A 202 -5.01 21.42 27.33
C ASP A 202 -4.57 22.88 27.59
N GLU A 203 -5.30 23.85 27.09
CA GLU A 203 -5.02 25.28 27.27
C GLU A 203 -5.24 25.78 28.70
N ASN A 204 -6.01 25.04 29.49
CA ASN A 204 -6.29 25.33 30.91
C ASN A 204 -5.30 24.65 31.86
N GLY A 205 -4.37 23.84 31.34
CA GLY A 205 -3.43 23.06 32.12
C GLY A 205 -3.98 21.70 32.61
N GLU A 206 -5.14 21.28 32.11
CA GLU A 206 -5.79 20.04 32.51
C GLU A 206 -5.34 18.87 31.61
N LYS A 207 -5.36 17.66 32.18
CA LYS A 207 -5.09 16.43 31.43
C LYS A 207 -6.35 16.00 30.66
N VAL A 208 -6.21 15.90 29.35
CA VAL A 208 -7.28 15.46 28.45
C VAL A 208 -6.85 14.22 27.69
N ARG A 209 -7.77 13.26 27.49
CA ARG A 209 -7.54 12.05 26.69
C ARG A 209 -7.58 12.40 25.20
N PRO A 210 -6.57 12.01 24.42
CA PRO A 210 -6.63 12.11 22.97
C PRO A 210 -7.48 10.97 22.39
N TYR A 211 -7.93 11.16 21.15
CA TYR A 211 -8.44 10.08 20.29
C TYR A 211 -7.31 9.57 19.41
N ILE A 212 -7.50 8.38 18.83
CA ILE A 212 -6.51 7.74 17.96
C ILE A 212 -7.18 7.38 16.64
N ILE A 213 -6.49 7.65 15.54
CA ILE A 213 -6.85 7.11 14.23
C ILE A 213 -5.79 6.07 13.87
N HIS A 214 -6.22 4.84 13.65
CA HIS A 214 -5.38 3.82 13.02
C HIS A 214 -5.65 3.85 11.53
N ARG A 215 -4.61 3.95 10.73
CA ARG A 215 -4.81 3.96 9.29
C ARG A 215 -3.71 3.19 8.56
N THR A 216 -4.06 2.56 7.46
CA THR A 216 -3.11 2.11 6.46
C THR A 216 -3.15 3.03 5.25
N SER A 217 -2.07 3.12 4.48
CA SER A 217 -2.03 3.88 3.22
C SER A 217 -2.30 2.98 2.01
N ILE A 218 -1.58 1.88 1.92
CA ILE A 218 -1.75 0.83 0.90
C ILE A 218 -2.00 -0.54 1.54
N GLY A 219 -2.13 -0.61 2.86
CA GLY A 219 -2.35 -1.83 3.61
C GLY A 219 -1.12 -2.74 3.68
N CYS A 220 -1.36 -4.05 3.62
CA CYS A 220 -0.33 -5.07 3.57
C CYS A 220 0.31 -5.12 2.17
N TYR A 221 1.63 -4.98 2.09
CA TYR A 221 2.37 -4.93 0.82
C TYR A 221 2.20 -6.20 0.00
N GLU A 222 2.25 -7.36 0.64
CA GLU A 222 2.10 -8.66 -0.02
C GLU A 222 0.72 -8.80 -0.67
N ARG A 223 -0.35 -8.44 0.07
CA ARG A 223 -1.73 -8.47 -0.43
C ARG A 223 -1.94 -7.48 -1.57
N THR A 224 -1.47 -6.25 -1.41
CA THR A 224 -1.58 -5.21 -2.44
C THR A 224 -0.81 -5.61 -3.70
N LEU A 225 0.38 -6.20 -3.55
CA LEU A 225 1.15 -6.72 -4.69
C LEU A 225 0.40 -7.86 -5.40
N ALA A 226 -0.18 -8.81 -4.65
CA ALA A 226 -0.98 -9.89 -5.22
C ALA A 226 -2.13 -9.34 -6.07
N TRP A 227 -2.87 -8.39 -5.52
CA TRP A 227 -3.98 -7.75 -6.22
C TRP A 227 -3.53 -7.00 -7.48
N LEU A 228 -2.44 -6.23 -7.41
CA LEU A 228 -1.88 -5.54 -8.56
C LEU A 228 -1.38 -6.50 -9.65
N ILE A 229 -0.80 -7.65 -9.27
CA ILE A 229 -0.41 -8.71 -10.23
C ILE A 229 -1.65 -9.23 -10.97
N GLU A 230 -2.75 -9.47 -10.27
CA GLU A 230 -4.00 -9.92 -10.87
C GLU A 230 -4.60 -8.81 -11.76
N LYS A 231 -4.74 -7.60 -11.25
CA LYS A 231 -5.31 -6.45 -11.97
C LYS A 231 -4.60 -6.16 -13.27
N TYR A 232 -3.28 -6.14 -13.26
CA TYR A 232 -2.45 -5.82 -14.42
C TYR A 232 -1.99 -7.06 -15.21
N ALA A 233 -2.36 -8.27 -14.80
CA ALA A 233 -1.82 -9.52 -15.35
C ALA A 233 -0.27 -9.49 -15.45
N GLY A 234 0.38 -8.90 -14.45
CA GLY A 234 1.82 -8.67 -14.38
C GLY A 234 2.36 -7.52 -15.26
N ALA A 235 1.52 -6.89 -16.07
CA ALA A 235 1.90 -5.77 -16.94
C ALA A 235 1.74 -4.42 -16.22
N PHE A 236 2.50 -4.21 -15.16
CA PHE A 236 2.42 -3.01 -14.32
C PHE A 236 2.61 -1.70 -15.09
N PRO A 237 2.03 -0.58 -14.64
CA PRO A 237 2.39 0.75 -15.12
C PRO A 237 3.91 0.97 -15.07
N THR A 238 4.46 1.77 -15.97
CA THR A 238 5.90 1.96 -16.12
C THR A 238 6.57 2.35 -14.79
N TRP A 239 5.97 3.28 -14.05
CA TRP A 239 6.52 3.74 -12.78
C TRP A 239 6.64 2.62 -11.73
N LEU A 240 5.76 1.60 -11.77
CA LEU A 240 5.70 0.47 -10.84
C LEU A 240 6.47 -0.76 -11.34
N SER A 241 6.80 -0.82 -12.64
CA SER A 241 7.51 -1.96 -13.24
C SER A 241 8.89 -2.15 -12.61
N PRO A 242 9.28 -3.38 -12.21
CA PRO A 242 10.62 -3.66 -11.65
C PRO A 242 11.74 -3.30 -12.61
N GLU A 243 11.55 -3.60 -13.89
CA GLU A 243 12.37 -3.16 -15.00
C GLU A 243 11.53 -2.33 -15.97
N GLN A 244 11.94 -1.11 -16.23
CA GLN A 244 11.18 -0.14 -17.03
C GLN A 244 11.62 -0.12 -18.49
N VAL A 245 12.91 -0.35 -18.71
CA VAL A 245 13.53 -0.32 -20.04
C VAL A 245 14.52 -1.47 -20.19
N ARG A 246 14.46 -2.17 -21.32
CA ARG A 246 15.50 -3.11 -21.71
C ARG A 246 16.18 -2.66 -22.98
N VAL A 247 17.51 -2.51 -22.94
CA VAL A 247 18.31 -2.18 -24.12
C VAL A 247 18.70 -3.46 -24.84
N LEU A 248 18.41 -3.52 -26.14
CA LEU A 248 18.58 -4.72 -26.98
C LEU A 248 19.55 -4.46 -28.11
N PRO A 249 20.88 -4.73 -27.95
CA PRO A 249 21.81 -4.67 -29.03
C PRO A 249 21.53 -5.79 -30.06
N ILE A 250 21.54 -5.44 -31.36
CA ILE A 250 21.28 -6.38 -32.45
C ILE A 250 22.43 -7.39 -32.66
N SER A 251 23.64 -7.04 -32.20
CA SER A 251 24.80 -7.92 -32.11
C SER A 251 25.79 -7.42 -31.06
N GLU A 252 26.77 -8.25 -30.72
CA GLU A 252 27.82 -7.93 -29.73
C GLU A 252 28.64 -6.68 -30.12
N LYS A 253 28.71 -6.34 -31.40
CA LYS A 253 29.41 -5.14 -31.90
C LYS A 253 28.87 -3.84 -31.33
N TYR A 254 27.60 -3.82 -30.90
CA TYR A 254 26.91 -2.62 -30.40
C TYR A 254 26.73 -2.66 -28.89
N LEU A 255 27.41 -3.58 -28.20
CA LEU A 255 27.27 -3.74 -26.74
C LEU A 255 27.82 -2.51 -26.01
N ASP A 256 28.92 -1.91 -26.47
CA ASP A 256 29.46 -0.70 -25.83
C ASP A 256 28.48 0.48 -25.93
N TYR A 257 27.84 0.64 -27.09
CA TYR A 257 26.78 1.65 -27.23
C TYR A 257 25.57 1.35 -26.34
N ALA A 258 25.12 0.09 -26.30
CA ALA A 258 24.03 -0.32 -25.42
C ALA A 258 24.32 -0.05 -23.94
N ASN A 259 25.57 -0.31 -23.50
CA ASN A 259 26.02 0.00 -22.14
C ASN A 259 26.02 1.52 -21.87
N SER A 260 26.46 2.34 -22.82
CA SER A 260 26.41 3.81 -22.67
C SER A 260 24.98 4.34 -22.57
N VAL A 261 24.01 3.72 -23.29
CA VAL A 261 22.58 4.01 -23.18
C VAL A 261 22.06 3.62 -21.79
N GLU A 262 22.43 2.43 -21.30
CA GLU A 262 22.05 1.95 -19.97
C GLU A 262 22.57 2.89 -18.86
N GLU A 263 23.82 3.31 -18.93
CA GLU A 263 24.42 4.24 -17.97
C GLU A 263 23.66 5.57 -17.92
N LYS A 264 23.29 6.12 -19.07
CA LYS A 264 22.47 7.35 -19.13
C LYS A 264 21.09 7.17 -18.52
N LEU A 265 20.42 6.04 -18.80
CA LEU A 265 19.14 5.70 -18.21
C LEU A 265 19.22 5.59 -16.67
N LYS A 266 20.22 4.86 -16.16
CA LYS A 266 20.46 4.71 -14.72
C LYS A 266 20.77 6.02 -14.02
N ALA A 267 21.56 6.90 -14.68
CA ALA A 267 21.87 8.24 -14.16
C ALA A 267 20.61 9.10 -13.98
N ASN A 268 19.53 8.81 -14.72
CA ASN A 268 18.23 9.47 -14.59
C ASN A 268 17.24 8.68 -13.71
N GLY A 269 17.70 7.69 -12.94
CA GLY A 269 16.88 6.92 -12.01
C GLY A 269 15.95 5.89 -12.67
N ILE A 270 16.17 5.56 -13.93
CA ILE A 270 15.36 4.58 -14.68
C ILE A 270 15.93 3.17 -14.41
N ARG A 271 15.05 2.25 -14.02
CA ARG A 271 15.40 0.84 -13.80
C ARG A 271 15.50 0.13 -15.16
N CYS A 272 16.70 -0.22 -15.54
CA CYS A 272 16.95 -0.80 -16.86
C CYS A 272 18.07 -1.86 -16.84
N SER A 273 18.13 -2.66 -17.91
CA SER A 273 19.19 -3.62 -18.16
C SER A 273 19.53 -3.69 -19.66
N VAL A 274 20.70 -4.26 -19.96
CA VAL A 274 21.12 -4.62 -21.33
C VAL A 274 21.01 -6.13 -21.52
N ASP A 275 20.34 -6.57 -22.58
CA ASP A 275 20.35 -7.97 -22.98
C ASP A 275 21.61 -8.28 -23.81
N SER A 276 22.68 -8.63 -23.12
CA SER A 276 23.99 -8.91 -23.72
C SER A 276 24.13 -10.31 -24.36
N ARG A 277 23.07 -11.14 -24.30
CA ARG A 277 23.11 -12.50 -24.83
C ARG A 277 23.36 -12.50 -26.36
N SER A 278 24.11 -13.48 -26.84
CA SER A 278 24.35 -13.68 -28.28
C SER A 278 23.14 -14.37 -28.94
N GLU A 279 22.00 -13.65 -28.98
CA GLU A 279 20.74 -14.13 -29.51
C GLU A 279 20.18 -13.21 -30.60
N LYS A 280 19.35 -13.77 -31.50
CA LYS A 280 18.66 -12.98 -32.52
C LYS A 280 17.75 -11.91 -31.90
N ILE A 281 17.77 -10.72 -32.49
CA ILE A 281 16.97 -9.59 -31.97
C ILE A 281 15.47 -9.92 -31.77
N GLY A 282 14.88 -10.68 -32.70
CA GLY A 282 13.48 -11.12 -32.58
C GLY A 282 13.23 -11.98 -31.35
N TYR A 283 14.21 -12.81 -30.96
CA TYR A 283 14.12 -13.60 -29.73
C TYR A 283 14.20 -12.70 -28.49
N LYS A 284 15.17 -11.76 -28.44
CA LYS A 284 15.29 -10.80 -27.33
C LYS A 284 14.02 -9.96 -27.15
N ILE A 285 13.43 -9.48 -28.25
CA ILE A 285 12.16 -8.73 -28.22
C ILE A 285 11.03 -9.59 -27.66
N ARG A 286 10.92 -10.86 -28.10
CA ARG A 286 9.91 -11.78 -27.61
C ARG A 286 10.05 -12.03 -26.10
N GLU A 287 11.26 -12.29 -25.63
CA GLU A 287 11.54 -12.52 -24.20
C GLU A 287 11.17 -11.28 -23.34
N ALA A 288 11.57 -10.09 -23.78
CA ALA A 288 11.21 -8.84 -23.10
C ALA A 288 9.70 -8.61 -23.05
N ARG A 289 8.97 -8.96 -24.14
CA ARG A 289 7.49 -8.91 -24.18
C ARG A 289 6.84 -9.91 -23.21
N LEU A 290 7.37 -11.13 -23.13
CA LEU A 290 6.88 -12.15 -22.19
C LEU A 290 7.07 -11.70 -20.72
N GLN A 291 8.16 -10.99 -20.44
CA GLN A 291 8.44 -10.41 -19.11
C GLN A 291 7.69 -9.10 -18.87
N LYS A 292 6.81 -8.67 -19.78
CA LYS A 292 5.96 -7.49 -19.65
C LYS A 292 6.72 -6.16 -19.49
N ILE A 293 7.97 -6.10 -20.00
CA ILE A 293 8.78 -4.88 -19.91
C ILE A 293 8.10 -3.74 -20.69
N PRO A 294 7.93 -2.55 -20.09
CA PRO A 294 7.25 -1.43 -20.72
C PRO A 294 7.90 -0.96 -22.03
N TYR A 295 9.24 -0.79 -22.00
CA TYR A 295 9.99 -0.27 -23.14
C TYR A 295 11.19 -1.13 -23.49
N MET A 296 11.45 -1.26 -24.78
CA MET A 296 12.64 -1.87 -25.34
C MET A 296 13.32 -0.84 -26.23
N LEU A 297 14.63 -0.65 -26.06
CA LEU A 297 15.45 0.20 -26.92
C LEU A 297 16.34 -0.69 -27.77
N VAL A 298 16.02 -0.82 -29.04
CA VAL A 298 16.82 -1.58 -30.00
C VAL A 298 17.96 -0.68 -30.52
N VAL A 299 19.17 -1.19 -30.46
CA VAL A 299 20.36 -0.45 -30.91
C VAL A 299 21.21 -1.29 -31.84
N GLY A 300 21.59 -0.69 -32.96
CA GLY A 300 22.43 -1.26 -34.02
C GLY A 300 23.36 -0.22 -34.61
N GLN A 301 23.83 -0.46 -35.82
CA GLN A 301 24.78 0.42 -36.48
C GLN A 301 24.21 1.83 -36.68
N LYS A 302 22.99 1.93 -37.20
CA LYS A 302 22.33 3.21 -37.46
C LYS A 302 22.16 4.01 -36.19
N GLU A 303 21.64 3.35 -35.14
CA GLU A 303 21.39 3.99 -33.84
C GLU A 303 22.68 4.51 -33.20
N GLN A 304 23.76 3.75 -33.30
CA GLN A 304 25.08 4.15 -32.79
C GLN A 304 25.67 5.32 -33.60
N GLU A 305 25.60 5.29 -34.96
CA GLU A 305 26.13 6.34 -35.81
C GLU A 305 25.36 7.67 -35.65
N GLU A 306 24.06 7.60 -35.50
CA GLU A 306 23.16 8.77 -35.34
C GLU A 306 22.98 9.23 -33.88
N GLY A 307 23.45 8.45 -32.89
CA GLY A 307 23.28 8.73 -31.47
C GLY A 307 21.82 8.64 -30.99
N VAL A 308 21.02 7.76 -31.60
CA VAL A 308 19.62 7.57 -31.36
C VAL A 308 19.31 6.17 -30.79
N VAL A 309 18.06 5.93 -30.43
CA VAL A 309 17.54 4.61 -30.04
C VAL A 309 16.24 4.31 -30.77
N SER A 310 16.06 3.07 -31.24
CA SER A 310 14.79 2.62 -31.82
C SER A 310 13.88 2.11 -30.70
N VAL A 311 12.80 2.84 -30.42
CA VAL A 311 11.90 2.60 -29.30
C VAL A 311 10.79 1.63 -29.68
N ARG A 312 10.59 0.65 -28.85
CA ARG A 312 9.43 -0.25 -28.89
C ARG A 312 8.76 -0.27 -27.53
N SER A 313 7.50 0.10 -27.47
CA SER A 313 6.74 0.02 -26.23
C SER A 313 5.75 -1.13 -26.22
N ARG A 314 5.35 -1.51 -25.01
CA ARG A 314 4.24 -2.43 -24.80
C ARG A 314 2.90 -1.80 -25.21
N PHE A 315 2.83 -0.47 -25.24
CA PHE A 315 1.61 0.30 -25.46
C PHE A 315 1.29 0.53 -26.92
N LYS A 316 2.29 0.86 -27.75
CA LYS A 316 2.13 1.24 -29.17
C LYS A 316 2.88 0.33 -30.14
N GLY A 317 3.72 -0.56 -29.64
CA GLY A 317 4.58 -1.39 -30.47
C GLY A 317 5.83 -0.64 -30.93
N ASP A 318 6.13 -0.63 -32.24
CA ASP A 318 7.26 0.08 -32.82
C ASP A 318 6.96 1.59 -32.92
N GLU A 319 7.71 2.40 -32.19
CA GLU A 319 7.56 3.87 -32.17
C GLU A 319 8.64 4.58 -32.99
N GLY A 320 9.55 3.82 -33.59
CA GLY A 320 10.62 4.33 -34.44
C GLY A 320 11.84 4.85 -33.66
N ALA A 321 12.73 5.52 -34.38
CA ALA A 321 13.97 6.06 -33.84
C ALA A 321 13.75 7.48 -33.29
N GLN A 322 14.35 7.73 -32.12
CA GLN A 322 14.39 9.07 -31.51
C GLN A 322 15.67 9.29 -30.73
N SER A 323 15.98 10.54 -30.37
CA SER A 323 17.14 10.83 -29.55
C SER A 323 16.98 10.21 -28.16
N LEU A 324 18.08 9.73 -27.58
CA LEU A 324 18.05 9.14 -26.22
C LEU A 324 17.56 10.16 -25.18
N ASP A 325 17.94 11.44 -25.33
CA ASP A 325 17.55 12.49 -24.40
C ASP A 325 16.02 12.74 -24.43
N ALA A 326 15.42 12.77 -25.63
CA ALA A 326 13.96 12.90 -25.76
C ALA A 326 13.23 11.70 -25.12
N PHE A 327 13.71 10.48 -25.34
CA PHE A 327 13.14 9.30 -24.68
C PHE A 327 13.24 9.38 -23.16
N ILE A 328 14.40 9.82 -22.63
CA ILE A 328 14.60 9.98 -21.17
C ILE A 328 13.64 11.02 -20.61
N ASP A 329 13.47 12.16 -21.26
CA ASP A 329 12.54 13.21 -20.82
C ASP A 329 11.10 12.69 -20.76
N ASP A 330 10.66 11.96 -21.78
CA ASP A 330 9.30 11.40 -21.87
C ASP A 330 9.04 10.34 -20.80
N ILE A 331 9.93 9.36 -20.64
CA ILE A 331 9.76 8.31 -19.64
C ILE A 331 9.90 8.84 -18.21
N CYS A 332 10.79 9.81 -17.97
CA CYS A 332 10.90 10.44 -16.66
C CYS A 332 9.64 11.23 -16.32
N LYS A 333 9.01 11.88 -17.30
CA LYS A 333 7.71 12.54 -17.12
C LYS A 333 6.63 11.51 -16.76
N GLU A 334 6.51 10.42 -17.52
CA GLU A 334 5.57 9.32 -17.27
C GLU A 334 5.73 8.75 -15.85
N ILE A 335 6.98 8.45 -15.44
CA ILE A 335 7.30 7.94 -14.10
C ILE A 335 6.91 8.94 -13.02
N ARG A 336 7.24 10.22 -13.20
CA ARG A 336 6.96 11.28 -12.22
C ARG A 336 5.47 11.53 -12.04
N THR A 337 4.71 11.54 -13.14
CA THR A 337 3.25 11.75 -13.11
C THR A 337 2.48 10.50 -12.75
N LYS A 338 3.17 9.33 -12.64
CA LYS A 338 2.57 8.02 -12.38
C LYS A 338 1.50 7.65 -13.40
N GLU A 339 1.72 8.05 -14.66
CA GLU A 339 0.79 7.80 -15.76
C GLU A 339 0.49 6.31 -15.93
N ILE A 340 -0.79 5.99 -16.11
CA ILE A 340 -1.26 4.64 -16.42
C ILE A 340 -1.66 4.61 -17.87
N ARG A 341 -0.73 4.18 -18.73
CA ARG A 341 -0.95 4.11 -20.17
C ARG A 341 -1.82 2.93 -20.55
N LYS A 342 -2.77 3.18 -21.42
CA LYS A 342 -3.59 2.12 -22.05
C LYS A 342 -2.84 1.53 -23.25
N VAL A 343 -3.02 0.22 -23.47
CA VAL A 343 -2.48 -0.45 -24.66
C VAL A 343 -3.31 -0.05 -25.88
N GLU A 344 -2.67 0.65 -26.81
CA GLU A 344 -3.30 1.09 -28.07
C GLU A 344 -3.16 0.07 -29.19
N VAL A 345 -2.25 -0.91 -29.04
CA VAL A 345 -1.97 -1.93 -30.05
C VAL A 345 -2.95 -3.08 -29.87
N THR A 346 -3.79 -3.31 -30.86
CA THR A 346 -4.49 -4.60 -31.01
C THR A 346 -3.41 -5.69 -31.09
N PRO A 347 -3.52 -6.79 -30.34
CA PRO A 347 -2.58 -7.88 -30.51
C PRO A 347 -2.54 -8.27 -31.98
N GLU A 348 -1.41 -8.08 -32.65
CA GLU A 348 -1.21 -8.63 -33.98
C GLU A 348 -1.52 -10.11 -33.87
N SER A 349 -2.57 -10.54 -34.55
CA SER A 349 -2.89 -11.92 -34.74
C SER A 349 -1.71 -12.60 -35.43
N LYS A 350 -0.95 -13.40 -34.62
CA LYS A 350 0.08 -14.39 -34.95
C LYS A 350 1.39 -13.89 -35.53
#